data_c032f804503b239647411ceef8b295c3
#
_entry.id   c032f804503b239647411ceef8b295c3
#
_cell.length_a   1.000
_cell.length_b   1.000
_cell.length_c   1.000
_cell.angle_alpha   90.00
_cell.angle_beta   90.00
_cell.angle_gamma   90.00
#
_symmetry.space_group_name_H-M   'P 1'
#
loop_
_entity.id
_entity.type
_entity.pdbx_description
1 polymer ?
#
loop_
_entity_poly.entity_id
_entity_poly.type
_entity_poly.pdbx_seq_one_letter_code
_entity_poly.pdbx_strand_id
1 'polypeptide(L)'
;MNHSTLEIFIQVAETQSVTQAAKRLGRAQSNITTRIQQLEEELAVELFVRGNKKMVLSPAGVQFLSYARRILSLAEEAKQALHPTTPGGSLRLGAMEATAASRLPPLLTRFQQQCPQVDITLITQPTRQLTEGVLTAALDAALVCLPPGADGQPACPAELAFTPVFYETLMLVRPQTPGPLRFAAFASGCSYRALGERWLAEQQAAVEVHEVNSYHSMLACVASGRYACLLPQSVLSLMTLPENCLSEPLCEATTQLIWRSGLSAPALSEWRKLL
;
A
#
# COMPACT_ATOMS: atom_id res chain seq x y z
N MET A 1 6.37 -28.31 -8.84
CA MET A 1 6.26 -27.02 -8.11
C MET A 1 6.27 -27.28 -6.62
N ASN A 2 7.12 -26.62 -5.83
CA ASN A 2 7.17 -26.73 -4.36
C ASN A 2 7.36 -25.37 -3.69
N HIS A 3 7.19 -25.30 -2.38
CA HIS A 3 7.24 -24.06 -1.57
C HIS A 3 8.52 -23.25 -1.84
N SER A 4 9.69 -23.89 -1.78
CA SER A 4 10.98 -23.24 -2.02
C SER A 4 11.13 -22.68 -3.43
N THR A 5 10.55 -23.33 -4.44
CA THR A 5 10.57 -22.83 -5.84
C THR A 5 9.70 -21.58 -5.98
N LEU A 6 8.55 -21.52 -5.30
CA LEU A 6 7.68 -20.34 -5.28
C LEU A 6 8.35 -19.16 -4.57
N GLU A 7 9.03 -19.39 -3.44
CA GLU A 7 9.84 -18.35 -2.76
C GLU A 7 10.91 -17.79 -3.69
N ILE A 8 11.67 -18.65 -4.36
CA ILE A 8 12.69 -18.26 -5.32
C ILE A 8 12.08 -17.39 -6.43
N PHE A 9 10.98 -17.83 -7.02
CA PHE A 9 10.28 -17.09 -8.08
C PHE A 9 9.86 -15.70 -7.63
N ILE A 10 9.23 -15.58 -6.45
CA ILE A 10 8.80 -14.30 -5.89
C ILE A 10 10.02 -13.38 -5.65
N GLN A 11 11.12 -13.90 -5.05
CA GLN A 11 12.31 -13.10 -4.79
C GLN A 11 12.99 -12.61 -6.07
N VAL A 12 13.02 -13.41 -7.14
CA VAL A 12 13.53 -12.97 -8.45
C VAL A 12 12.62 -11.91 -9.06
N ALA A 13 11.30 -12.07 -8.95
CA ALA A 13 10.33 -11.09 -9.44
C ALA A 13 10.46 -9.73 -8.74
N GLU A 14 10.63 -9.73 -7.42
CA GLU A 14 10.75 -8.50 -6.61
C GLU A 14 12.10 -7.79 -6.80
N THR A 15 13.18 -8.55 -6.90
CA THR A 15 14.52 -7.98 -7.07
C THR A 15 14.87 -7.69 -8.53
N GLN A 16 14.15 -8.25 -9.48
CA GLN A 16 14.46 -8.25 -10.92
C GLN A 16 15.90 -8.72 -11.21
N SER A 17 16.49 -9.52 -10.31
CA SER A 17 17.89 -9.93 -10.35
C SER A 17 18.12 -11.26 -9.66
N VAL A 18 18.62 -12.24 -10.43
CA VAL A 18 19.03 -13.56 -9.89
C VAL A 18 20.08 -13.41 -8.79
N THR A 19 21.05 -12.51 -8.98
CA THR A 19 22.13 -12.27 -8.01
C THR A 19 21.61 -11.73 -6.69
N GLN A 20 20.72 -10.75 -6.74
CA GLN A 20 20.13 -10.19 -5.52
C GLN A 20 19.19 -11.18 -4.83
N ALA A 21 18.37 -11.93 -5.57
CA ALA A 21 17.55 -12.99 -5.03
C ALA A 21 18.39 -14.06 -4.34
N ALA A 22 19.49 -14.50 -4.97
CA ALA A 22 20.43 -15.46 -4.40
C ALA A 22 21.01 -14.97 -3.07
N LYS A 23 21.44 -13.70 -3.01
CA LYS A 23 21.96 -13.07 -1.79
C LYS A 23 20.90 -13.03 -0.68
N ARG A 24 19.67 -12.63 -0.99
CA ARG A 24 18.58 -12.57 0.01
C ARG A 24 18.19 -13.93 0.55
N LEU A 25 18.20 -14.95 -0.31
CA LEU A 25 17.84 -16.33 0.09
C LEU A 25 19.01 -17.16 0.64
N GLY A 26 20.22 -16.61 0.69
CA GLY A 26 21.42 -17.34 1.11
C GLY A 26 21.74 -18.53 0.20
N ARG A 27 21.51 -18.44 -1.11
CA ARG A 27 21.67 -19.52 -2.10
C ARG A 27 22.65 -19.15 -3.22
N ALA A 28 23.17 -20.17 -3.91
CA ALA A 28 23.99 -19.94 -5.10
C ALA A 28 23.12 -19.47 -6.28
N GLN A 29 23.65 -18.57 -7.12
CA GLN A 29 22.95 -18.06 -8.30
C GLN A 29 22.55 -19.17 -9.29
N SER A 30 23.43 -20.19 -9.46
CA SER A 30 23.13 -21.34 -10.30
C SER A 30 21.90 -22.10 -9.81
N ASN A 31 21.75 -22.25 -8.49
CA ASN A 31 20.56 -22.90 -7.92
C ASN A 31 19.28 -22.10 -8.23
N ILE A 32 19.30 -20.74 -8.08
CA ILE A 32 18.16 -19.89 -8.44
C ILE A 32 17.81 -20.05 -9.91
N THR A 33 18.81 -19.95 -10.81
CA THR A 33 18.59 -20.08 -12.26
C THR A 33 17.98 -21.43 -12.63
N THR A 34 18.54 -22.52 -12.11
CA THR A 34 18.05 -23.88 -12.38
C THR A 34 16.59 -24.05 -11.87
N ARG A 35 16.28 -23.53 -10.68
CA ARG A 35 14.91 -23.63 -10.13
C ARG A 35 13.89 -22.84 -10.94
N ILE A 36 14.25 -21.66 -11.44
CA ILE A 36 13.37 -20.88 -12.33
C ILE A 36 13.15 -21.61 -13.65
N GLN A 37 14.21 -22.16 -14.27
CA GLN A 37 14.10 -22.94 -15.50
C GLN A 37 13.19 -24.16 -15.33
N GLN A 38 13.40 -24.95 -14.27
CA GLN A 38 12.57 -26.09 -13.94
C GLN A 38 11.09 -25.70 -13.74
N LEU A 39 10.82 -24.54 -13.12
CA LEU A 39 9.46 -24.04 -12.94
C LEU A 39 8.82 -23.65 -14.28
N GLU A 40 9.55 -22.95 -15.15
CA GLU A 40 9.09 -22.59 -16.49
C GLU A 40 8.84 -23.83 -17.37
N GLU A 41 9.71 -24.83 -17.28
CA GLU A 41 9.53 -26.13 -17.96
C GLU A 41 8.30 -26.88 -17.44
N GLU A 42 8.11 -26.96 -16.11
CA GLU A 42 6.95 -27.62 -15.49
C GLU A 42 5.63 -26.95 -15.88
N LEU A 43 5.62 -25.63 -15.99
CA LEU A 43 4.44 -24.85 -16.37
C LEU A 43 4.26 -24.71 -17.89
N ALA A 44 5.27 -25.13 -18.67
CA ALA A 44 5.34 -24.99 -20.13
C ALA A 44 5.14 -23.51 -20.59
N VAL A 45 5.65 -22.56 -19.81
CA VAL A 45 5.53 -21.11 -20.11
C VAL A 45 6.72 -20.34 -19.53
N GLU A 46 7.17 -19.33 -20.27
CA GLU A 46 8.19 -18.39 -19.76
C GLU A 46 7.56 -17.41 -18.77
N LEU A 47 8.07 -17.38 -17.55
CA LEU A 47 7.65 -16.46 -16.50
C LEU A 47 8.44 -15.16 -16.50
N PHE A 48 9.66 -15.18 -17.06
CA PHE A 48 10.53 -14.03 -17.18
C PHE A 48 10.95 -13.77 -18.62
N VAL A 49 10.96 -12.51 -19.01
CA VAL A 49 11.60 -12.02 -20.22
C VAL A 49 13.05 -11.66 -19.89
N ARG A 50 14.00 -12.33 -20.53
CA ARG A 50 15.43 -12.10 -20.33
C ARG A 50 15.89 -10.94 -21.23
N GLY A 51 16.18 -9.78 -20.66
CA GLY A 51 16.67 -8.61 -21.40
C GLY A 51 17.63 -7.76 -20.56
N ASN A 52 18.69 -7.21 -21.20
CA ASN A 52 19.62 -6.20 -20.64
C ASN A 52 19.99 -6.34 -19.16
N LYS A 53 20.38 -7.55 -18.71
CA LYS A 53 20.78 -7.87 -17.32
C LYS A 53 19.66 -7.81 -16.26
N LYS A 54 18.39 -7.67 -16.66
CA LYS A 54 17.25 -7.69 -15.74
C LYS A 54 16.32 -8.87 -16.04
N MET A 55 15.75 -9.42 -14.98
CA MET A 55 14.69 -10.43 -15.00
C MET A 55 13.34 -9.73 -14.86
N VAL A 56 12.70 -9.42 -15.98
CA VAL A 56 11.38 -8.76 -15.99
C VAL A 56 10.31 -9.83 -16.16
N LEU A 57 9.23 -9.73 -15.39
CA LEU A 57 8.11 -10.68 -15.54
C LEU A 57 7.48 -10.59 -16.93
N SER A 58 7.19 -11.76 -17.51
CA SER A 58 6.31 -11.87 -18.65
C SER A 58 4.85 -11.62 -18.23
N PRO A 59 3.90 -11.45 -19.15
CA PRO A 59 2.47 -11.39 -18.80
C PRO A 59 2.01 -12.61 -18.00
N ALA A 60 2.47 -13.80 -18.34
CA ALA A 60 2.22 -15.03 -17.59
C ALA A 60 2.88 -15.00 -16.21
N GLY A 61 4.10 -14.47 -16.12
CA GLY A 61 4.80 -14.28 -14.85
C GLY A 61 4.08 -13.33 -13.90
N VAL A 62 3.52 -12.23 -14.42
CA VAL A 62 2.70 -11.30 -13.62
C VAL A 62 1.47 -12.01 -13.05
N GLN A 63 0.76 -12.77 -13.88
CA GLN A 63 -0.39 -13.55 -13.43
C GLN A 63 0.03 -14.60 -12.39
N PHE A 64 1.08 -15.36 -12.68
CA PHE A 64 1.57 -16.42 -11.80
C PHE A 64 2.09 -15.88 -10.46
N LEU A 65 2.63 -14.68 -10.41
CA LEU A 65 3.11 -14.05 -9.16
C LEU A 65 2.00 -13.94 -8.11
N SER A 66 0.79 -13.58 -8.53
CA SER A 66 -0.36 -13.51 -7.62
C SER A 66 -0.72 -14.87 -7.04
N TYR A 67 -0.71 -15.92 -7.87
CA TYR A 67 -0.97 -17.28 -7.40
C TYR A 67 0.15 -17.80 -6.50
N ALA A 68 1.41 -17.59 -6.85
CA ALA A 68 2.56 -17.99 -6.04
C ALA A 68 2.49 -17.41 -4.62
N ARG A 69 2.19 -16.12 -4.51
CA ARG A 69 2.00 -15.44 -3.20
C ARG A 69 0.82 -16.01 -2.43
N ARG A 70 -0.31 -16.26 -3.09
CA ARG A 70 -1.50 -16.85 -2.45
C ARG A 70 -1.24 -18.25 -1.93
N ILE A 71 -0.53 -19.09 -2.68
CA ILE A 71 -0.16 -20.45 -2.26
C ILE A 71 0.73 -20.40 -1.02
N LEU A 72 1.75 -19.54 -0.99
CA LEU A 72 2.63 -19.38 0.17
C LEU A 72 1.87 -18.82 1.38
N SER A 73 1.00 -17.83 1.17
CA SER A 73 0.14 -17.28 2.22
C SER A 73 -0.78 -18.34 2.83
N LEU A 74 -1.42 -19.16 2.00
CA LEU A 74 -2.29 -20.25 2.45
C LEU A 74 -1.53 -21.34 3.20
N ALA A 75 -0.31 -21.67 2.74
CA ALA A 75 0.53 -22.63 3.44
C ALA A 75 0.95 -22.14 4.82
N GLU A 76 1.23 -20.84 4.97
CA GLU A 76 1.56 -20.24 6.26
C GLU A 76 0.31 -20.17 7.17
N GLU A 77 -0.85 -19.78 6.63
CA GLU A 77 -2.12 -19.81 7.35
C GLU A 77 -2.43 -21.21 7.89
N ALA A 78 -2.24 -22.25 7.06
CA ALA A 78 -2.46 -23.63 7.50
C ALA A 78 -1.53 -24.05 8.67
N LYS A 79 -0.26 -23.63 8.65
CA LYS A 79 0.66 -23.88 9.77
C LYS A 79 0.20 -23.14 11.04
N GLN A 80 -0.20 -21.89 10.92
CA GLN A 80 -0.65 -21.08 12.05
C GLN A 80 -1.97 -21.62 12.66
N ALA A 81 -2.87 -22.14 11.83
CA ALA A 81 -4.12 -22.76 12.30
C ALA A 81 -3.91 -23.97 13.22
N LEU A 82 -2.75 -24.64 13.09
CA LEU A 82 -2.38 -25.76 13.95
C LEU A 82 -1.79 -25.31 15.32
N HIS A 83 -1.47 -24.02 15.46
CA HIS A 83 -0.88 -23.44 16.67
C HIS A 83 -1.65 -22.17 17.10
N PRO A 84 -2.95 -22.25 17.41
CA PRO A 84 -3.81 -21.07 17.57
C PRO A 84 -3.55 -20.24 18.83
N THR A 85 -2.75 -20.74 19.76
CA THR A 85 -2.59 -20.15 21.11
C THR A 85 -1.60 -18.97 21.15
N THR A 86 -0.76 -18.81 20.14
CA THR A 86 0.21 -17.70 20.11
C THR A 86 0.29 -17.14 18.69
N PRO A 87 -0.22 -15.91 18.44
CA PRO A 87 -0.02 -15.27 17.16
C PRO A 87 1.48 -15.13 16.85
N GLY A 88 1.91 -15.72 15.75
CA GLY A 88 3.31 -15.69 15.31
C GLY A 88 3.36 -15.49 13.79
N GLY A 89 4.57 -15.55 13.22
CA GLY A 89 4.79 -15.38 11.79
C GLY A 89 4.89 -13.92 11.36
N SER A 90 4.44 -13.58 10.15
CA SER A 90 4.55 -12.23 9.59
C SER A 90 3.19 -11.62 9.31
N LEU A 91 3.09 -10.31 9.43
CA LEU A 91 1.93 -9.49 9.03
C LEU A 91 2.40 -8.38 8.10
N ARG A 92 2.00 -8.45 6.83
CA ARG A 92 2.34 -7.47 5.80
C ARG A 92 1.20 -6.46 5.70
N LEU A 93 1.41 -5.30 6.29
CA LEU A 93 0.44 -4.22 6.33
C LEU A 93 0.78 -3.15 5.28
N GLY A 94 -0.25 -2.71 4.57
CA GLY A 94 -0.19 -1.50 3.77
C GLY A 94 -0.90 -0.35 4.47
N ALA A 95 -0.43 0.87 4.26
CA ALA A 95 -1.15 2.06 4.72
C ALA A 95 -0.92 3.25 3.78
N MET A 96 -1.91 4.11 3.67
CA MET A 96 -1.68 5.44 3.11
C MET A 96 -0.71 6.21 4.01
N GLU A 97 0.08 7.11 3.42
CA GLU A 97 1.04 7.94 4.15
C GLU A 97 0.40 8.69 5.32
N ALA A 98 -0.79 9.26 5.11
CA ALA A 98 -1.56 9.92 6.16
C ALA A 98 -1.81 9.04 7.39
N THR A 99 -2.30 7.84 7.14
CA THR A 99 -2.63 6.87 8.19
C THR A 99 -1.36 6.37 8.88
N ALA A 100 -0.30 6.11 8.10
CA ALA A 100 0.98 5.68 8.65
C ALA A 100 1.59 6.73 9.59
N ALA A 101 1.53 8.01 9.21
CA ALA A 101 2.10 9.10 9.99
C ALA A 101 1.28 9.42 11.26
N SER A 102 -0.05 9.45 11.16
CA SER A 102 -0.91 10.01 12.22
C SER A 102 -1.60 8.96 13.10
N ARG A 103 -1.90 7.76 12.58
CA ARG A 103 -2.73 6.76 13.27
C ARG A 103 -1.98 5.50 13.71
N LEU A 104 -1.00 5.06 12.90
CA LEU A 104 -0.33 3.79 13.16
C LEU A 104 0.65 3.78 14.34
N PRO A 105 1.38 4.84 14.72
CA PRO A 105 2.41 4.73 15.76
C PRO A 105 1.92 4.12 17.07
N PRO A 106 0.81 4.59 17.70
CA PRO A 106 0.32 3.98 18.94
C PRO A 106 -0.22 2.56 18.74
N LEU A 107 -0.79 2.26 17.58
CA LEU A 107 -1.33 0.93 17.27
C LEU A 107 -0.22 -0.10 17.09
N LEU A 108 0.84 0.25 16.37
CA LEU A 108 2.01 -0.61 16.20
C LEU A 108 2.70 -0.91 17.54
N THR A 109 2.82 0.11 18.41
CA THR A 109 3.37 -0.08 19.76
C THR A 109 2.54 -1.08 20.56
N ARG A 110 1.21 -0.93 20.58
CA ARG A 110 0.29 -1.83 21.28
C ARG A 110 0.33 -3.25 20.70
N PHE A 111 0.32 -3.36 19.37
CA PHE A 111 0.38 -4.66 18.70
C PHE A 111 1.68 -5.40 19.01
N GLN A 112 2.81 -4.72 18.97
CA GLN A 112 4.11 -5.34 19.27
C GLN A 112 4.19 -5.81 20.73
N GLN A 113 3.55 -5.10 21.65
CA GLN A 113 3.45 -5.53 23.06
C GLN A 113 2.58 -6.77 23.23
N GLN A 114 1.47 -6.87 22.48
CA GLN A 114 0.52 -7.98 22.57
C GLN A 114 0.97 -9.22 21.76
N CYS A 115 1.62 -9.00 20.66
CA CYS A 115 2.04 -10.03 19.71
C CYS A 115 3.55 -9.92 19.38
N PRO A 116 4.46 -10.06 20.36
CA PRO A 116 5.90 -9.82 20.17
C PRO A 116 6.58 -10.80 19.20
N GLN A 117 5.93 -11.92 18.88
CA GLN A 117 6.43 -12.92 17.94
C GLN A 117 5.95 -12.72 16.50
N VAL A 118 5.15 -11.67 16.24
CA VAL A 118 4.72 -11.32 14.89
C VAL A 118 5.67 -10.27 14.31
N ASP A 119 6.27 -10.62 13.18
CA ASP A 119 7.09 -9.69 12.40
C ASP A 119 6.18 -8.84 11.51
N ILE A 120 6.17 -7.52 11.74
CA ILE A 120 5.37 -6.59 10.95
C ILE A 120 6.22 -5.97 9.86
N THR A 121 5.76 -6.10 8.61
CA THR A 121 6.27 -5.31 7.48
C THR A 121 5.23 -4.25 7.14
N LEU A 122 5.60 -2.97 7.24
CA LEU A 122 4.75 -1.85 6.86
C LEU A 122 5.21 -1.26 5.52
N ILE A 123 4.27 -1.09 4.59
CA ILE A 123 4.50 -0.48 3.27
C ILE A 123 3.54 0.70 3.09
N THR A 124 4.08 1.88 2.74
CA THR A 124 3.28 3.06 2.42
C THR A 124 3.16 3.23 0.92
N GLN A 125 1.92 3.32 0.43
CA GLN A 125 1.60 3.51 -0.99
C GLN A 125 0.23 4.21 -1.13
N PRO A 126 -0.11 4.73 -2.33
CA PRO A 126 -1.45 5.18 -2.64
C PRO A 126 -2.49 4.05 -2.59
N THR A 127 -3.75 4.42 -2.34
CA THR A 127 -4.89 3.49 -2.20
C THR A 127 -4.94 2.42 -3.30
N ARG A 128 -4.77 2.81 -4.57
CA ARG A 128 -4.85 1.86 -5.69
C ARG A 128 -3.81 0.75 -5.57
N GLN A 129 -2.54 1.09 -5.34
CA GLN A 129 -1.45 0.13 -5.23
C GLN A 129 -1.61 -0.76 -3.98
N LEU A 130 -2.10 -0.20 -2.87
CA LEU A 130 -2.40 -0.97 -1.67
C LEU A 130 -3.53 -1.97 -1.89
N THR A 131 -4.61 -1.57 -2.55
CA THR A 131 -5.73 -2.44 -2.90
C THR A 131 -5.27 -3.59 -3.80
N GLU A 132 -4.47 -3.29 -4.82
CA GLU A 132 -3.85 -4.29 -5.69
C GLU A 132 -2.91 -5.22 -4.90
N GLY A 133 -2.13 -4.68 -3.97
CA GLY A 133 -1.26 -5.45 -3.08
C GLY A 133 -2.02 -6.48 -2.23
N VAL A 134 -3.21 -6.13 -1.74
CA VAL A 134 -4.07 -7.07 -0.99
C VAL A 134 -4.69 -8.11 -1.92
N LEU A 135 -5.20 -7.72 -3.10
CA LEU A 135 -5.75 -8.63 -4.11
C LEU A 135 -4.72 -9.69 -4.55
N THR A 136 -3.49 -9.26 -4.77
CA THR A 136 -2.39 -10.15 -5.24
C THR A 136 -1.67 -10.89 -4.12
N ALA A 137 -2.12 -10.78 -2.87
CA ALA A 137 -1.49 -11.33 -1.68
C ALA A 137 -0.03 -10.87 -1.45
N ALA A 138 0.34 -9.72 -1.99
CA ALA A 138 1.57 -9.01 -1.60
C ALA A 138 1.45 -8.41 -0.21
N LEU A 139 0.22 -8.01 0.18
CA LEU A 139 -0.16 -7.54 1.51
C LEU A 139 -1.25 -8.45 2.10
N ASP A 140 -1.25 -8.56 3.41
CA ASP A 140 -2.29 -9.31 4.13
C ASP A 140 -3.51 -8.42 4.40
N ALA A 141 -3.26 -7.15 4.71
CA ALA A 141 -4.27 -6.12 4.86
C ALA A 141 -3.72 -4.73 4.51
N ALA A 142 -4.60 -3.77 4.27
CA ALA A 142 -4.20 -2.39 4.06
C ALA A 142 -5.23 -1.39 4.60
N LEU A 143 -4.72 -0.24 5.04
CA LEU A 143 -5.50 0.93 5.46
C LEU A 143 -5.56 1.91 4.29
N VAL A 144 -6.74 2.06 3.72
CA VAL A 144 -7.00 2.80 2.48
C VAL A 144 -8.20 3.73 2.61
N CYS A 145 -8.29 4.73 1.75
CA CYS A 145 -9.51 5.49 1.53
C CYS A 145 -10.09 5.08 0.18
N LEU A 146 -11.07 4.17 0.20
CA LEU A 146 -11.71 3.72 -1.03
C LEU A 146 -12.54 4.86 -1.65
N PRO A 147 -12.53 5.00 -2.99
CA PRO A 147 -13.41 5.96 -3.65
C PRO A 147 -14.87 5.57 -3.46
N PRO A 148 -15.82 6.51 -3.56
CA PRO A 148 -17.23 6.19 -3.53
C PRO A 148 -17.63 5.42 -4.80
N GLY A 149 -18.41 4.36 -4.62
CA GLY A 149 -19.10 3.66 -5.69
C GLY A 149 -20.32 4.42 -6.21
N ALA A 150 -20.98 3.86 -7.21
CA ALA A 150 -22.18 4.47 -7.81
C ALA A 150 -23.36 4.54 -6.82
N ASP A 151 -23.37 3.70 -5.81
CA ASP A 151 -24.36 3.63 -4.73
C ASP A 151 -23.98 4.49 -3.50
N GLY A 152 -22.86 5.22 -3.57
CA GLY A 152 -22.32 6.01 -2.46
C GLY A 152 -21.56 5.20 -1.41
N GLN A 153 -21.54 3.87 -1.52
CA GLN A 153 -20.74 3.01 -0.65
C GLN A 153 -19.27 2.98 -1.14
N PRO A 154 -18.31 2.60 -0.27
CA PRO A 154 -16.93 2.42 -0.71
C PRO A 154 -16.82 1.40 -1.84
N ALA A 155 -16.18 1.78 -2.97
CA ALA A 155 -15.96 0.90 -4.11
C ALA A 155 -14.86 -0.14 -3.78
N CYS A 156 -15.24 -1.16 -3.02
CA CYS A 156 -14.38 -2.28 -2.63
C CYS A 156 -14.50 -3.41 -3.67
N PRO A 157 -13.38 -3.98 -4.17
CA PRO A 157 -13.42 -5.20 -4.98
C PRO A 157 -14.13 -6.35 -4.26
N ALA A 158 -14.89 -7.16 -5.01
CA ALA A 158 -15.71 -8.23 -4.43
C ALA A 158 -14.90 -9.32 -3.70
N GLU A 159 -13.63 -9.49 -4.08
CA GLU A 159 -12.70 -10.43 -3.44
C GLU A 159 -12.18 -9.95 -2.09
N LEU A 160 -12.45 -8.70 -1.74
CA LEU A 160 -11.99 -8.09 -0.49
C LEU A 160 -13.15 -7.88 0.47
N ALA A 161 -12.85 -8.02 1.75
CA ALA A 161 -13.68 -7.54 2.85
C ALA A 161 -13.12 -6.20 3.34
N PHE A 162 -13.94 -5.35 3.92
CA PHE A 162 -13.51 -4.11 4.52
C PHE A 162 -14.28 -3.77 5.81
N THR A 163 -13.69 -2.92 6.62
CA THR A 163 -14.35 -2.27 7.76
C THR A 163 -13.87 -0.81 7.86
N PRO A 164 -14.76 0.17 8.11
CA PRO A 164 -14.38 1.53 8.45
C PRO A 164 -13.62 1.55 9.77
N VAL A 165 -12.53 2.33 9.86
CA VAL A 165 -11.69 2.39 11.07
C VAL A 165 -11.38 3.81 11.54
N PHE A 166 -11.17 4.76 10.62
CA PHE A 166 -10.92 6.16 10.98
C PHE A 166 -11.75 7.09 10.13
N TYR A 167 -12.25 8.14 10.76
CA TYR A 167 -12.93 9.25 10.11
C TYR A 167 -12.01 10.47 10.15
N GLU A 168 -11.85 11.14 9.02
CA GLU A 168 -10.92 12.24 8.84
C GLU A 168 -11.59 13.41 8.15
N THR A 169 -11.40 14.61 8.71
CA THR A 169 -11.69 15.85 8.01
C THR A 169 -10.49 16.20 7.13
N LEU A 170 -10.70 16.32 5.84
CA LEU A 170 -9.68 16.76 4.90
C LEU A 170 -9.62 18.27 4.84
N MET A 171 -8.44 18.80 5.11
CA MET A 171 -8.15 20.22 5.14
C MET A 171 -7.54 20.66 3.82
N LEU A 172 -8.18 21.63 3.19
CA LEU A 172 -7.60 22.37 2.08
C LEU A 172 -6.60 23.38 2.65
N VAL A 173 -5.35 23.30 2.22
CA VAL A 173 -4.33 24.28 2.56
C VAL A 173 -3.94 25.05 1.32
N ARG A 174 -4.00 26.38 1.39
CA ARG A 174 -3.74 27.32 0.29
C ARG A 174 -3.06 28.58 0.76
N PRO A 175 -2.42 29.36 -0.14
CA PRO A 175 -1.87 30.67 0.22
C PRO A 175 -2.98 31.63 0.67
N GLN A 176 -2.62 32.59 1.50
CA GLN A 176 -3.53 33.71 1.86
C GLN A 176 -3.80 34.62 0.66
N THR A 177 -2.82 34.80 -0.23
CA THR A 177 -2.94 35.66 -1.39
C THR A 177 -3.73 34.96 -2.50
N PRO A 178 -4.83 35.56 -3.02
CA PRO A 178 -5.59 35.01 -4.11
C PRO A 178 -4.77 34.92 -5.41
N GLY A 179 -5.02 33.90 -6.23
CA GLY A 179 -4.39 33.74 -7.54
C GLY A 179 -4.65 32.35 -8.12
N PRO A 180 -4.26 32.12 -9.38
CA PRO A 180 -4.36 30.78 -9.99
C PRO A 180 -3.43 29.83 -9.26
N LEU A 181 -3.94 28.64 -8.91
CA LEU A 181 -3.24 27.65 -8.12
C LEU A 181 -2.90 26.40 -8.94
N ARG A 182 -1.77 25.80 -8.62
CA ARG A 182 -1.43 24.42 -8.94
C ARG A 182 -1.79 23.54 -7.75
N PHE A 183 -1.89 22.24 -7.96
CA PHE A 183 -2.19 21.31 -6.89
C PHE A 183 -0.97 20.45 -6.55
N ALA A 184 -0.45 20.58 -5.32
CA ALA A 184 0.61 19.73 -4.81
C ALA A 184 -0.01 18.46 -4.21
N ALA A 185 0.32 17.29 -4.75
CA ALA A 185 -0.28 16.02 -4.36
C ALA A 185 0.69 14.84 -4.49
N PHE A 186 0.36 13.74 -3.84
CA PHE A 186 1.01 12.45 -4.07
C PHE A 186 0.76 11.93 -5.49
N ALA A 187 1.46 10.86 -5.86
CA ALA A 187 1.32 10.19 -7.14
C ALA A 187 -0.12 9.74 -7.45
N SER A 188 -0.39 9.50 -8.72
CA SER A 188 -1.67 8.97 -9.19
C SER A 188 -2.07 7.68 -8.45
N GLY A 189 -3.37 7.54 -8.11
CA GLY A 189 -3.91 6.47 -7.28
C GLY A 189 -4.11 6.87 -5.82
N CYS A 190 -3.73 8.08 -5.42
CA CYS A 190 -4.07 8.67 -4.13
C CYS A 190 -5.51 9.20 -4.16
N SER A 191 -6.35 8.76 -3.23
CA SER A 191 -7.76 9.19 -3.14
C SER A 191 -7.90 10.67 -2.80
N TYR A 192 -7.04 11.20 -1.95
CA TYR A 192 -7.06 12.63 -1.59
C TYR A 192 -6.63 13.53 -2.76
N ARG A 193 -5.72 13.05 -3.61
CA ARG A 193 -5.38 13.72 -4.86
C ARG A 193 -6.62 13.88 -5.74
N ALA A 194 -7.37 12.80 -5.96
CA ALA A 194 -8.57 12.83 -6.79
C ALA A 194 -9.64 13.81 -6.27
N LEU A 195 -9.80 13.92 -4.95
CA LEU A 195 -10.68 14.89 -4.31
C LEU A 195 -10.21 16.34 -4.52
N GLY A 196 -8.91 16.59 -4.34
CA GLY A 196 -8.34 17.92 -4.53
C GLY A 196 -8.32 18.37 -6.00
N GLU A 197 -8.03 17.45 -6.93
CA GLU A 197 -8.14 17.75 -8.37
C GLU A 197 -9.57 18.14 -8.78
N ARG A 198 -10.58 17.45 -8.25
CA ARG A 198 -11.98 17.78 -8.46
C ARG A 198 -12.32 19.17 -7.92
N TRP A 199 -11.92 19.45 -6.68
CA TRP A 199 -12.12 20.77 -6.10
C TRP A 199 -11.49 21.88 -6.96
N LEU A 200 -10.23 21.70 -7.41
CA LEU A 200 -9.53 22.70 -8.21
C LEU A 200 -10.19 22.89 -9.57
N ALA A 201 -10.70 21.83 -10.20
CA ALA A 201 -11.43 21.88 -11.46
C ALA A 201 -12.73 22.69 -11.37
N GLU A 202 -13.35 22.75 -10.19
CA GLU A 202 -14.53 23.58 -9.94
C GLU A 202 -14.18 25.09 -9.80
N GLN A 203 -12.93 25.40 -9.44
CA GLN A 203 -12.46 26.77 -9.23
C GLN A 203 -11.83 27.41 -10.47
N GLN A 204 -11.26 26.60 -11.36
CA GLN A 204 -10.50 27.09 -12.52
C GLN A 204 -10.52 26.10 -13.70
N ALA A 205 -10.35 26.61 -14.93
CA ALA A 205 -10.46 25.82 -16.15
C ALA A 205 -9.32 24.80 -16.36
N ALA A 206 -8.15 25.00 -15.77
CA ALA A 206 -7.00 24.12 -15.91
C ALA A 206 -6.49 23.63 -14.55
N VAL A 207 -6.29 22.32 -14.44
CA VAL A 207 -5.72 21.69 -13.23
C VAL A 207 -4.30 21.23 -13.55
N GLU A 208 -3.31 21.91 -12.97
CA GLU A 208 -1.91 21.48 -13.01
C GLU A 208 -1.55 20.81 -11.68
N VAL A 209 -1.12 19.55 -11.74
CA VAL A 209 -0.68 18.81 -10.58
C VAL A 209 0.84 18.74 -10.53
N HIS A 210 1.41 19.05 -9.36
CA HIS A 210 2.80 18.86 -9.03
C HIS A 210 2.93 17.68 -8.08
N GLU A 211 3.55 16.60 -8.53
CA GLU A 211 3.72 15.41 -7.70
C GLU A 211 4.84 15.61 -6.69
N VAL A 212 4.53 15.28 -5.45
CA VAL A 212 5.46 15.32 -4.30
C VAL A 212 5.34 14.03 -3.49
N ASN A 213 6.37 13.73 -2.70
CA ASN A 213 6.46 12.45 -1.99
C ASN A 213 6.31 12.59 -0.46
N SER A 214 5.94 13.77 0.03
CA SER A 214 5.70 13.98 1.47
C SER A 214 4.78 15.17 1.72
N TYR A 215 4.10 15.17 2.87
CA TYR A 215 3.29 16.29 3.32
C TYR A 215 4.12 17.56 3.60
N HIS A 216 5.38 17.41 4.04
CA HIS A 216 6.29 18.56 4.21
C HIS A 216 6.57 19.24 2.88
N SER A 217 6.80 18.47 1.81
CA SER A 217 6.98 19.03 0.47
C SER A 217 5.70 19.69 -0.05
N MET A 218 4.51 19.15 0.27
CA MET A 218 3.23 19.81 -0.05
C MET A 218 3.15 21.20 0.60
N LEU A 219 3.39 21.30 1.91
CA LEU A 219 3.34 22.58 2.63
C LEU A 219 4.40 23.55 2.12
N ALA A 220 5.60 23.10 1.78
CA ALA A 220 6.64 23.95 1.19
C ALA A 220 6.18 24.52 -0.18
N CYS A 221 5.51 23.69 -1.02
CA CYS A 221 4.91 24.18 -2.25
C CYS A 221 3.85 25.24 -1.98
N VAL A 222 2.94 25.01 -1.02
CA VAL A 222 1.88 25.96 -0.68
C VAL A 222 2.48 27.28 -0.16
N ALA A 223 3.48 27.20 0.70
CA ALA A 223 4.19 28.38 1.24
C ALA A 223 4.85 29.24 0.15
N SER A 224 5.17 28.66 -1.02
CA SER A 224 5.69 29.41 -2.18
C SER A 224 4.65 30.35 -2.82
N GLY A 225 3.37 30.24 -2.44
CA GLY A 225 2.31 31.13 -2.87
C GLY A 225 1.57 30.74 -4.15
N ARG A 226 1.89 29.56 -4.75
CA ARG A 226 1.30 29.14 -6.04
C ARG A 226 0.62 27.76 -6.03
N TYR A 227 0.53 27.13 -4.87
CA TYR A 227 -0.02 25.78 -4.77
C TYR A 227 -1.10 25.70 -3.70
N ALA A 228 -2.04 24.80 -3.91
CA ALA A 228 -2.90 24.28 -2.85
C ALA A 228 -2.60 22.80 -2.65
N CYS A 229 -2.94 22.26 -1.50
CA CYS A 229 -2.89 20.83 -1.23
C CYS A 229 -4.06 20.40 -0.33
N LEU A 230 -4.31 19.10 -0.30
CA LEU A 230 -5.34 18.49 0.55
C LEU A 230 -4.68 17.45 1.46
N LEU A 231 -4.89 17.58 2.77
CA LEU A 231 -4.35 16.65 3.75
C LEU A 231 -5.29 16.50 4.96
N PRO A 232 -5.28 15.35 5.66
CA PRO A 232 -6.12 15.16 6.83
C PRO A 232 -5.75 16.10 7.98
N GLN A 233 -6.74 16.49 8.75
CA GLN A 233 -6.54 17.28 9.99
C GLN A 233 -5.58 16.58 10.93
N SER A 234 -5.62 15.24 11.02
CA SER A 234 -4.72 14.46 11.88
C SER A 234 -3.25 14.60 11.47
N VAL A 235 -2.94 14.76 10.18
CA VAL A 235 -1.59 15.00 9.68
C VAL A 235 -1.22 16.47 9.88
N LEU A 236 -2.13 17.40 9.58
CA LEU A 236 -1.89 18.82 9.77
C LEU A 236 -1.54 19.15 11.24
N SER A 237 -2.16 18.46 12.18
CA SER A 237 -1.89 18.61 13.63
C SER A 237 -0.48 18.16 14.04
N LEU A 238 0.23 17.40 13.22
CA LEU A 238 1.61 16.98 13.45
C LEU A 238 2.64 17.96 12.85
N MET A 239 2.17 19.02 12.18
CA MET A 239 3.02 19.91 11.38
C MET A 239 2.75 21.36 11.76
N THR A 240 3.72 22.22 11.46
CA THR A 240 3.52 23.67 11.59
C THR A 240 3.04 24.24 10.27
N LEU A 241 1.85 24.85 10.29
CA LEU A 241 1.33 25.55 9.11
C LEU A 241 2.15 26.83 8.89
N PRO A 242 2.68 27.10 7.67
CA PRO A 242 3.36 28.34 7.38
C PRO A 242 2.43 29.57 7.56
N GLU A 243 2.98 30.68 8.10
CA GLU A 243 2.21 31.87 8.45
C GLU A 243 1.43 32.50 7.29
N ASN A 244 1.93 32.34 6.06
CA ASN A 244 1.31 32.84 4.83
C ASN A 244 0.28 31.87 4.21
N CYS A 245 -0.07 30.80 4.92
CA CYS A 245 -1.04 29.81 4.48
C CYS A 245 -2.33 29.85 5.30
N LEU A 246 -3.42 29.47 4.67
CA LEU A 246 -4.72 29.23 5.30
C LEU A 246 -5.05 27.74 5.21
N SER A 247 -5.73 27.23 6.23
CA SER A 247 -6.32 25.89 6.21
C SER A 247 -7.80 25.98 6.51
N GLU A 248 -8.61 25.30 5.71
CA GLU A 248 -10.06 25.22 5.88
C GLU A 248 -10.55 23.78 5.62
N PRO A 249 -11.60 23.33 6.33
CA PRO A 249 -12.17 22.02 6.07
C PRO A 249 -12.82 21.97 4.68
N LEU A 250 -12.52 20.92 3.92
CA LEU A 250 -13.08 20.73 2.58
C LEU A 250 -14.14 19.64 2.54
N CYS A 251 -13.81 18.45 3.04
CA CYS A 251 -14.70 17.29 3.03
C CYS A 251 -14.28 16.25 4.07
N GLU A 252 -15.19 15.31 4.33
CA GLU A 252 -14.90 14.15 5.16
C GLU A 252 -14.40 12.98 4.31
N ALA A 253 -13.51 12.17 4.89
CA ALA A 253 -13.01 10.95 4.31
C ALA A 253 -12.99 9.83 5.36
N THR A 254 -13.20 8.61 4.92
CA THR A 254 -13.13 7.44 5.81
C THR A 254 -11.97 6.56 5.39
N THR A 255 -11.15 6.16 6.34
CA THR A 255 -10.15 5.12 6.15
C THR A 255 -10.76 3.77 6.48
N GLN A 256 -10.67 2.83 5.55
CA GLN A 256 -11.07 1.45 5.71
C GLN A 256 -9.85 0.55 5.87
N LEU A 257 -9.94 -0.45 6.75
CA LEU A 257 -9.09 -1.63 6.67
C LEU A 257 -9.68 -2.57 5.63
N ILE A 258 -8.86 -2.99 4.67
CA ILE A 258 -9.22 -4.00 3.66
C ILE A 258 -8.35 -5.24 3.81
N TRP A 259 -8.91 -6.43 3.53
CA TRP A 259 -8.21 -7.71 3.50
C TRP A 259 -8.92 -8.68 2.54
N ARG A 260 -8.27 -9.77 2.14
CA ARG A 260 -8.93 -10.79 1.28
C ARG A 260 -10.07 -11.47 2.01
N SER A 261 -11.22 -11.58 1.36
CA SER A 261 -12.37 -12.33 1.88
C SER A 261 -11.95 -13.76 2.19
N GLY A 262 -12.34 -14.26 3.38
CA GLY A 262 -12.01 -15.61 3.83
C GLY A 262 -10.58 -15.80 4.38
N LEU A 263 -9.72 -14.79 4.37
CA LEU A 263 -8.41 -14.87 5.01
C LEU A 263 -8.56 -14.96 6.53
N SER A 264 -8.07 -16.05 7.11
CA SER A 264 -8.10 -16.33 8.54
C SER A 264 -6.65 -16.45 9.08
N ALA A 265 -6.00 -15.32 9.29
CA ALA A 265 -4.65 -15.27 9.87
C ALA A 265 -4.72 -14.75 11.32
N PRO A 266 -4.19 -15.48 12.31
CA PRO A 266 -4.20 -15.06 13.72
C PRO A 266 -3.65 -13.66 13.94
N ALA A 267 -2.52 -13.33 13.33
CA ALA A 267 -1.90 -12.01 13.43
C ALA A 267 -2.82 -10.89 12.90
N LEU A 268 -3.52 -11.11 11.77
CA LEU A 268 -4.50 -10.17 11.24
C LEU A 268 -5.72 -10.04 12.15
N SER A 269 -6.16 -11.15 12.74
CA SER A 269 -7.28 -11.14 13.68
C SER A 269 -6.96 -10.30 14.92
N GLU A 270 -5.76 -10.42 15.48
CA GLU A 270 -5.32 -9.58 16.61
C GLU A 270 -5.14 -8.11 16.20
N TRP A 271 -4.61 -7.85 14.99
CA TRP A 271 -4.53 -6.48 14.47
C TRP A 271 -5.90 -5.82 14.37
N ARG A 272 -6.90 -6.54 13.86
CA ARG A 272 -8.28 -6.04 13.73
C ARG A 272 -8.95 -5.71 15.06
N LYS A 273 -8.57 -6.35 16.16
CA LYS A 273 -9.09 -6.05 17.53
C LYS A 273 -8.55 -4.73 18.08
N LEU A 274 -7.47 -4.20 17.53
CA LEU A 274 -6.86 -2.94 17.96
C LEU A 274 -7.44 -1.72 17.27
N LEU A 275 -8.10 -1.91 16.13
CA LEU A 275 -8.74 -0.88 15.33
C LEU A 275 -10.17 -0.63 15.75
#